data_d19ba8920ddeeb18e9915ef587f32b2e
#
_entry.id   d19ba8920ddeeb18e9915ef587f32b2e
#
_cell.length_a   1.000
_cell.length_b   1.000
_cell.length_c   1.000
_cell.angle_alpha   90.00
_cell.angle_beta   90.00
_cell.angle_gamma   90.00
#
_symmetry.space_group_name_H-M   'P 1'
#
loop_
_entity.id
_entity.type
_entity.pdbx_description
1 polymer ?
#
loop_
_entity_poly.entity_id
_entity_poly.type
_entity_poly.pdbx_seq_one_letter_code
_entity_poly.pdbx_strand_id
1 'polypeptide(L)'
;GLGAETVRALAEAGAEVTVATRRPGTAAPLLRELAAVDGAGPVRTAPLDLSDLASVAAFVRGWRGPLDILVANAGIMALPERTLTPQGWEMQLATNHLGHFALATGLHPYLREAGTARIVVVSSGAHLNAPFDFDDPHFERRPYDPWAAYGQSKSAGVLLTVGARRWAADGITANALNPGYVLTNLQRHLDDDTMRAFGVMDDEGNVTPLPYYKTPAQGAATSVLLAASPLLEGVTGRYFEDNQEAPTVTDENPTGGVAAHAVDPGAADRLWECAAKTLRTP
;
A
#
# COMPACT_ATOMS: atom_id res chain seq x y z
N GLY A 1 6.77 4.86 -11.03
CA GLY A 1 6.93 3.99 -9.84
C GLY A 1 6.02 2.77 -9.92
N LEU A 2 5.99 1.96 -8.84
CA LEU A 2 5.30 0.66 -8.81
C LEU A 2 3.84 0.71 -9.30
N GLY A 3 3.07 1.69 -8.82
CA GLY A 3 1.67 1.84 -9.23
C GLY A 3 1.48 2.04 -10.72
N ALA A 4 2.39 2.73 -11.39
CA ALA A 4 2.32 2.92 -12.85
C ALA A 4 2.55 1.59 -13.58
N GLU A 5 3.51 0.77 -13.12
CA GLU A 5 3.78 -0.53 -13.73
C GLU A 5 2.65 -1.54 -13.45
N THR A 6 2.04 -1.46 -12.26
CA THR A 6 0.84 -2.26 -11.96
C THR A 6 -0.32 -1.87 -12.88
N VAL A 7 -0.56 -0.57 -13.09
CA VAL A 7 -1.58 -0.07 -14.04
C VAL A 7 -1.28 -0.57 -15.45
N ARG A 8 -0.03 -0.45 -15.90
CA ARG A 8 0.42 -0.93 -17.22
C ARG A 8 0.07 -2.40 -17.43
N ALA A 9 0.54 -3.25 -16.52
CA ALA A 9 0.35 -4.69 -16.65
C ALA A 9 -1.14 -5.10 -16.65
N LEU A 10 -1.95 -4.48 -15.79
CA LEU A 10 -3.38 -4.79 -15.72
C LEU A 10 -4.13 -4.26 -16.95
N ALA A 11 -3.83 -3.04 -17.40
CA ALA A 11 -4.47 -2.47 -18.59
C ALA A 11 -4.08 -3.25 -19.87
N GLU A 12 -2.82 -3.62 -20.05
CA GLU A 12 -2.37 -4.45 -21.16
C GLU A 12 -3.01 -5.85 -21.14
N ALA A 13 -3.40 -6.36 -19.97
CA ALA A 13 -4.21 -7.57 -19.83
C ALA A 13 -5.71 -7.36 -20.09
N GLY A 14 -6.13 -6.16 -20.49
CA GLY A 14 -7.52 -5.82 -20.86
C GLY A 14 -8.37 -5.28 -19.72
N ALA A 15 -7.81 -5.06 -18.51
CA ALA A 15 -8.58 -4.53 -17.38
C ALA A 15 -8.93 -3.04 -17.57
N GLU A 16 -10.16 -2.65 -17.21
CA GLU A 16 -10.52 -1.25 -17.01
C GLU A 16 -9.89 -0.73 -15.71
N VAL A 17 -9.03 0.28 -15.79
CA VAL A 17 -8.26 0.76 -14.65
C VAL A 17 -8.58 2.22 -14.30
N THR A 18 -8.90 2.46 -13.02
CA THR A 18 -9.01 3.81 -12.47
C THR A 18 -7.76 4.14 -11.65
N VAL A 19 -6.95 5.08 -12.13
CA VAL A 19 -5.76 5.58 -11.42
C VAL A 19 -6.19 6.68 -10.45
N ALA A 20 -6.32 6.31 -9.17
CA ALA A 20 -6.64 7.24 -8.09
C ALA A 20 -5.37 7.93 -7.60
N THR A 21 -5.28 9.25 -7.71
CA THR A 21 -4.08 10.03 -7.39
C THR A 21 -4.42 11.45 -6.97
N ARG A 22 -3.57 12.05 -6.12
CA ARG A 22 -3.72 13.45 -5.70
C ARG A 22 -3.65 14.45 -6.86
N ARG A 23 -2.91 14.12 -7.90
CA ARG A 23 -2.67 14.97 -9.07
C ARG A 23 -2.94 14.19 -10.35
N PRO A 24 -4.20 14.08 -10.80
CA PRO A 24 -4.59 13.28 -11.98
C PRO A 24 -3.76 13.57 -13.23
N GLY A 25 -3.37 14.82 -13.46
CA GLY A 25 -2.54 15.22 -14.61
C GLY A 25 -1.17 14.54 -14.67
N THR A 26 -0.63 14.07 -13.55
CA THR A 26 0.68 13.37 -13.53
C THR A 26 0.63 11.99 -14.20
N ALA A 27 -0.53 11.40 -14.36
CA ALA A 27 -0.71 10.11 -15.04
C ALA A 27 -0.88 10.27 -16.57
N ALA A 28 -1.02 11.48 -17.10
CA ALA A 28 -1.29 11.72 -18.52
C ALA A 28 -0.27 11.05 -19.49
N PRO A 29 1.04 11.00 -19.21
CA PRO A 29 1.97 10.25 -20.08
C PRO A 29 1.63 8.76 -20.15
N LEU A 30 1.37 8.11 -19.01
CA LEU A 30 0.99 6.70 -18.95
C LEU A 30 -0.33 6.42 -19.69
N LEU A 31 -1.33 7.30 -19.52
CA LEU A 31 -2.60 7.15 -20.22
C LEU A 31 -2.44 7.22 -21.75
N ARG A 32 -1.60 8.15 -22.24
CA ARG A 32 -1.34 8.27 -23.70
C ARG A 32 -0.61 7.05 -24.23
N GLU A 33 0.34 6.52 -23.46
CA GLU A 33 1.07 5.32 -23.83
C GLU A 33 0.13 4.11 -23.95
N LEU A 34 -0.69 3.88 -22.93
CA LEU A 34 -1.63 2.75 -22.89
C LEU A 34 -2.75 2.88 -23.93
N ALA A 35 -3.16 4.08 -24.26
CA ALA A 35 -4.14 4.32 -25.34
C ALA A 35 -3.62 3.93 -26.74
N ALA A 36 -2.30 3.76 -26.90
CA ALA A 36 -1.69 3.31 -28.15
C ALA A 36 -1.41 1.80 -28.20
N VAL A 37 -1.73 1.06 -27.13
CA VAL A 37 -1.53 -0.39 -27.05
C VAL A 37 -2.81 -1.10 -27.48
N ASP A 38 -2.70 -1.91 -28.54
CA ASP A 38 -3.83 -2.69 -29.04
C ASP A 38 -4.30 -3.72 -27.99
N GLY A 39 -5.60 -3.72 -27.71
CA GLY A 39 -6.20 -4.63 -26.76
C GLY A 39 -6.09 -4.21 -25.28
N ALA A 40 -5.40 -3.10 -24.97
CA ALA A 40 -5.38 -2.59 -23.62
C ALA A 40 -6.77 -2.11 -23.19
N GLY A 41 -7.12 -2.40 -21.94
CA GLY A 41 -8.34 -1.88 -21.33
C GLY A 41 -8.28 -0.37 -21.11
N PRO A 42 -9.45 0.29 -20.96
CA PRO A 42 -9.50 1.74 -20.77
C PRO A 42 -8.89 2.16 -19.43
N VAL A 43 -8.08 3.21 -19.45
CA VAL A 43 -7.47 3.79 -18.24
C VAL A 43 -7.98 5.21 -18.03
N ARG A 44 -8.51 5.47 -16.83
CA ARG A 44 -8.96 6.81 -16.42
C ARG A 44 -8.30 7.24 -15.12
N THR A 45 -8.34 8.52 -14.82
CA THR A 45 -7.86 9.08 -13.55
C THR A 45 -8.99 9.61 -12.70
N ALA A 46 -8.82 9.55 -11.39
CA ALA A 46 -9.70 10.19 -10.43
C ALA A 46 -8.88 10.85 -9.30
N PRO A 47 -9.32 12.02 -8.78
CA PRO A 47 -8.65 12.67 -7.67
C PRO A 47 -8.87 11.87 -6.38
N LEU A 48 -7.78 11.64 -5.63
CA LEU A 48 -7.81 11.00 -4.32
C LEU A 48 -6.62 11.43 -3.50
N ASP A 49 -6.86 12.02 -2.34
CA ASP A 49 -5.89 12.23 -1.28
C ASP A 49 -6.24 11.33 -0.08
N LEU A 50 -5.37 10.37 0.22
CA LEU A 50 -5.58 9.41 1.32
C LEU A 50 -5.40 10.04 2.71
N SER A 51 -4.72 11.18 2.80
CA SER A 51 -4.58 11.93 4.05
C SER A 51 -5.79 12.84 4.37
N ASP A 52 -6.72 12.94 3.42
CA ASP A 52 -7.95 13.71 3.54
C ASP A 52 -9.19 12.82 3.41
N LEU A 53 -9.87 12.58 4.53
CA LEU A 53 -11.08 11.75 4.55
C LEU A 53 -12.23 12.33 3.70
N ALA A 54 -12.31 13.64 3.51
CA ALA A 54 -13.32 14.24 2.64
C ALA A 54 -13.05 13.88 1.17
N SER A 55 -11.76 13.84 0.78
CA SER A 55 -11.34 13.35 -0.54
C SER A 55 -11.66 11.87 -0.71
N VAL A 56 -11.35 11.02 0.28
CA VAL A 56 -11.69 9.59 0.25
C VAL A 56 -13.21 9.40 0.12
N ALA A 57 -14.00 10.09 0.92
CA ALA A 57 -15.46 10.02 0.86
C ALA A 57 -16.02 10.50 -0.49
N ALA A 58 -15.43 11.56 -1.07
CA ALA A 58 -15.83 12.05 -2.40
C ALA A 58 -15.54 11.01 -3.49
N PHE A 59 -14.36 10.36 -3.44
CA PHE A 59 -14.00 9.29 -4.37
C PHE A 59 -14.99 8.12 -4.27
N VAL A 60 -15.28 7.64 -3.05
CA VAL A 60 -16.24 6.54 -2.80
C VAL A 60 -17.64 6.89 -3.31
N ARG A 61 -18.14 8.10 -3.01
CA ARG A 61 -19.45 8.54 -3.52
C ARG A 61 -19.51 8.63 -5.04
N GLY A 62 -18.36 8.89 -5.68
CA GLY A 62 -18.23 8.94 -7.13
C GLY A 62 -18.16 7.59 -7.82
N TRP A 63 -17.86 6.51 -7.09
CA TRP A 63 -17.71 5.17 -7.66
C TRP A 63 -19.04 4.60 -8.16
N ARG A 64 -18.98 3.82 -9.25
CA ARG A 64 -20.15 3.14 -9.83
C ARG A 64 -19.75 1.76 -10.35
N GLY A 65 -20.64 0.79 -10.16
CA GLY A 65 -20.48 -0.59 -10.61
C GLY A 65 -19.53 -1.41 -9.75
N PRO A 66 -19.41 -2.71 -10.03
CA PRO A 66 -18.57 -3.62 -9.27
C PRO A 66 -17.09 -3.20 -9.32
N LEU A 67 -16.35 -3.58 -8.29
CA LEU A 67 -14.91 -3.39 -8.19
C LEU A 67 -14.24 -4.75 -7.96
N ASP A 68 -13.56 -5.26 -8.97
CA ASP A 68 -12.91 -6.58 -8.89
C ASP A 68 -11.58 -6.53 -8.14
N ILE A 69 -10.82 -5.43 -8.31
CA ILE A 69 -9.46 -5.32 -7.76
C ILE A 69 -9.24 -3.94 -7.16
N LEU A 70 -8.85 -3.90 -5.88
CA LEU A 70 -8.39 -2.68 -5.19
C LEU A 70 -6.91 -2.83 -4.86
N VAL A 71 -6.05 -2.00 -5.47
CA VAL A 71 -4.62 -1.97 -5.17
C VAL A 71 -4.29 -0.76 -4.29
N ALA A 72 -4.08 -1.00 -3.01
CA ALA A 72 -3.65 -0.03 -2.00
C ALA A 72 -2.13 0.16 -2.10
N ASN A 73 -1.69 0.90 -3.14
CA ASN A 73 -0.27 1.08 -3.47
C ASN A 73 0.30 2.42 -2.97
N ALA A 74 -0.50 3.48 -2.96
CA ALA A 74 -0.02 4.81 -2.63
C ALA A 74 0.54 4.89 -1.20
N GLY A 75 1.64 5.64 -1.03
CA GLY A 75 2.25 5.81 0.29
C GLY A 75 3.29 6.93 0.31
N ILE A 76 3.70 7.22 1.52
CA ILE A 76 4.81 8.12 1.84
C ILE A 76 5.76 7.40 2.79
N MET A 77 7.04 7.82 2.80
CA MET A 77 8.09 7.13 3.55
C MET A 77 9.01 8.14 4.21
N ALA A 78 9.35 7.87 5.46
CA ALA A 78 10.40 8.53 6.23
C ALA A 78 10.29 10.07 6.18
N LEU A 79 9.10 10.61 6.51
CA LEU A 79 8.98 12.06 6.70
C LEU A 79 9.92 12.50 7.81
N PRO A 80 10.80 13.49 7.58
CA PRO A 80 11.85 13.84 8.53
C PRO A 80 11.31 14.37 9.85
N GLU A 81 10.11 14.95 9.84
CA GLU A 81 9.47 15.54 11.02
C GLU A 81 8.07 14.96 11.22
N ARG A 82 7.64 14.89 12.48
CA ARG A 82 6.29 14.53 12.83
C ARG A 82 5.31 15.54 12.25
N THR A 83 4.61 15.14 11.21
CA THR A 83 3.56 15.94 10.58
C THR A 83 2.20 15.32 10.88
N LEU A 84 1.21 16.15 11.15
CA LEU A 84 -0.15 15.71 11.48
C LEU A 84 -1.15 16.13 10.40
N THR A 85 -2.18 15.33 10.22
CA THR A 85 -3.38 15.74 9.48
C THR A 85 -4.19 16.75 10.30
N PRO A 86 -5.18 17.45 9.71
CA PRO A 86 -6.09 18.31 10.47
C PRO A 86 -6.80 17.60 11.63
N GLN A 87 -6.96 16.27 11.57
CA GLN A 87 -7.55 15.44 12.62
C GLN A 87 -6.55 15.07 13.73
N GLY A 88 -5.28 15.47 13.62
CA GLY A 88 -4.24 15.15 14.59
C GLY A 88 -3.57 13.79 14.36
N TRP A 89 -3.76 13.15 13.21
CA TRP A 89 -3.15 11.85 12.92
C TRP A 89 -1.75 12.00 12.33
N GLU A 90 -0.83 11.12 12.74
CA GLU A 90 0.50 11.07 12.15
C GLU A 90 0.40 10.78 10.65
N MET A 91 1.11 11.54 9.84
CA MET A 91 0.89 11.64 8.40
C MET A 91 1.18 10.34 7.65
N GLN A 92 2.20 9.56 8.07
CA GLN A 92 2.52 8.28 7.44
C GLN A 92 1.44 7.24 7.78
N LEU A 93 0.99 7.19 9.03
CA LEU A 93 -0.12 6.31 9.43
C LEU A 93 -1.42 6.72 8.72
N ALA A 94 -1.71 8.00 8.65
CA ALA A 94 -2.90 8.52 7.97
C ALA A 94 -2.93 8.11 6.49
N THR A 95 -1.82 8.35 5.77
CA THR A 95 -1.75 8.09 4.32
C THR A 95 -1.64 6.60 4.01
N ASN A 96 -0.73 5.88 4.70
CA ASN A 96 -0.37 4.50 4.36
C ASN A 96 -1.38 3.48 4.90
N HIS A 97 -2.17 3.84 5.93
CA HIS A 97 -3.12 2.91 6.55
C HIS A 97 -4.54 3.48 6.66
N LEU A 98 -4.78 4.55 7.42
CA LEU A 98 -6.14 5.03 7.71
C LEU A 98 -6.91 5.43 6.45
N GLY A 99 -6.25 6.10 5.51
CA GLY A 99 -6.84 6.44 4.21
C GLY A 99 -7.20 5.22 3.37
N HIS A 100 -6.32 4.22 3.34
CA HIS A 100 -6.60 2.95 2.65
C HIS A 100 -7.70 2.15 3.36
N PHE A 101 -7.73 2.15 4.69
CA PHE A 101 -8.80 1.53 5.45
C PHE A 101 -10.14 2.20 5.15
N ALA A 102 -10.20 3.54 5.17
CA ALA A 102 -11.40 4.30 4.82
C ALA A 102 -11.86 4.02 3.38
N LEU A 103 -10.91 3.95 2.44
CA LEU A 103 -11.20 3.64 1.04
C LEU A 103 -11.75 2.22 0.88
N ALA A 104 -11.08 1.22 1.45
CA ALA A 104 -11.51 -0.18 1.35
C ALA A 104 -12.88 -0.41 1.99
N THR A 105 -13.12 0.14 3.20
CA THR A 105 -14.41 0.04 3.88
C THR A 105 -15.52 0.80 3.14
N GLY A 106 -15.21 1.97 2.57
CA GLY A 106 -16.17 2.73 1.76
C GLY A 106 -16.52 2.05 0.44
N LEU A 107 -15.56 1.37 -0.18
CA LEU A 107 -15.75 0.61 -1.43
C LEU A 107 -16.26 -0.82 -1.20
N HIS A 108 -16.39 -1.28 0.04
CA HIS A 108 -16.84 -2.64 0.36
C HIS A 108 -18.13 -3.07 -0.38
N PRO A 109 -19.19 -2.23 -0.53
CA PRO A 109 -20.38 -2.62 -1.26
C PRO A 109 -20.09 -3.00 -2.73
N TYR A 110 -19.17 -2.27 -3.38
CA TYR A 110 -18.79 -2.50 -4.78
C TYR A 110 -17.85 -3.70 -4.95
N LEU A 111 -16.96 -3.93 -3.96
CA LEU A 111 -16.15 -5.15 -3.89
C LEU A 111 -17.03 -6.39 -3.73
N ARG A 112 -18.04 -6.33 -2.85
CA ARG A 112 -19.00 -7.41 -2.68
C ARG A 112 -19.85 -7.65 -3.92
N GLU A 113 -20.23 -6.59 -4.65
CA GLU A 113 -20.98 -6.69 -5.90
C GLU A 113 -20.22 -7.47 -6.98
N ALA A 114 -18.89 -7.39 -7.00
CA ALA A 114 -18.04 -8.18 -7.91
C ALA A 114 -18.05 -9.68 -7.60
N GLY A 115 -18.32 -10.09 -6.36
CA GLY A 115 -18.45 -11.50 -5.94
C GLY A 115 -17.13 -12.25 -5.76
N THR A 116 -16.06 -11.83 -6.41
CA THR A 116 -14.70 -12.42 -6.33
C THR A 116 -13.62 -11.35 -6.27
N ALA A 117 -13.80 -10.35 -5.42
CA ALA A 117 -12.91 -9.20 -5.38
C ALA A 117 -11.59 -9.47 -4.65
N ARG A 118 -10.56 -8.72 -5.03
CA ARG A 118 -9.22 -8.80 -4.44
C ARG A 118 -8.75 -7.44 -3.94
N ILE A 119 -8.22 -7.41 -2.73
CA ILE A 119 -7.53 -6.26 -2.16
C ILE A 119 -6.04 -6.59 -2.06
N VAL A 120 -5.22 -5.77 -2.67
CA VAL A 120 -3.76 -5.87 -2.66
C VAL A 120 -3.19 -4.70 -1.90
N VAL A 121 -2.43 -4.96 -0.82
CA VAL A 121 -1.82 -3.90 -0.01
C VAL A 121 -0.31 -3.93 -0.17
N VAL A 122 0.25 -2.83 -0.67
CA VAL A 122 1.71 -2.68 -0.80
C VAL A 122 2.29 -2.25 0.54
N SER A 123 2.92 -3.21 1.22
CA SER A 123 3.65 -3.01 2.47
C SER A 123 5.14 -2.76 2.19
N SER A 124 6.02 -3.21 3.06
CA SER A 124 7.48 -3.05 2.98
C SER A 124 8.15 -3.98 3.97
N GLY A 125 9.42 -4.35 3.75
CA GLY A 125 10.27 -4.97 4.75
C GLY A 125 10.44 -4.14 6.05
N ALA A 126 10.15 -2.84 6.00
CA ALA A 126 10.18 -2.00 7.20
C ALA A 126 9.19 -2.43 8.31
N HIS A 127 8.19 -3.25 8.00
CA HIS A 127 7.26 -3.80 8.99
C HIS A 127 7.94 -4.80 9.94
N LEU A 128 9.05 -5.43 9.53
CA LEU A 128 9.70 -6.52 10.27
C LEU A 128 10.08 -6.12 11.70
N ASN A 129 10.57 -4.89 11.89
CA ASN A 129 11.06 -4.39 13.17
C ASN A 129 10.17 -3.29 13.78
N ALA A 130 8.96 -3.09 13.28
CA ALA A 130 8.07 -2.02 13.70
C ALA A 130 6.64 -2.51 13.96
N PRO A 131 6.38 -3.15 15.11
CA PRO A 131 5.03 -3.50 15.51
C PRO A 131 4.15 -2.26 15.62
N PHE A 132 2.84 -2.43 15.44
CA PHE A 132 1.90 -1.33 15.63
C PHE A 132 1.76 -1.00 17.12
N ASP A 133 2.07 0.25 17.47
CA ASP A 133 1.90 0.74 18.84
C ASP A 133 0.46 1.24 19.05
N PHE A 134 -0.35 0.43 19.71
CA PHE A 134 -1.74 0.74 20.00
C PHE A 134 -1.92 1.82 21.05
N ASP A 135 -0.91 2.08 21.86
CA ASP A 135 -1.01 3.02 22.97
C ASP A 135 -0.56 4.42 22.54
N ASP A 136 0.37 4.52 21.58
CA ASP A 136 0.87 5.81 21.07
C ASP A 136 1.06 5.78 19.53
N PRO A 137 -0.01 5.54 18.75
CA PRO A 137 0.09 5.36 17.30
C PRO A 137 0.52 6.64 16.56
N HIS A 138 0.41 7.79 17.21
CA HIS A 138 0.70 9.10 16.60
C HIS A 138 1.95 9.77 17.16
N PHE A 139 2.79 9.05 17.94
CA PHE A 139 4.01 9.60 18.54
C PHE A 139 3.74 10.86 19.38
N GLU A 140 2.73 10.83 20.23
CA GLU A 140 2.38 11.94 21.11
C GLU A 140 3.21 11.94 22.39
N ARG A 141 3.64 10.74 22.85
CA ARG A 141 4.35 10.52 24.11
C ARG A 141 5.80 10.09 23.95
N ARG A 142 6.14 9.46 22.83
CA ARG A 142 7.50 9.02 22.50
C ARG A 142 8.11 9.93 21.44
N PRO A 143 9.45 10.06 21.37
CA PRO A 143 10.12 10.77 20.29
C PRO A 143 9.71 10.22 18.92
N TYR A 144 9.52 11.12 17.96
CA TYR A 144 9.24 10.73 16.58
C TYR A 144 10.52 10.18 15.93
N ASP A 145 10.38 9.02 15.33
CA ASP A 145 11.38 8.45 14.44
C ASP A 145 10.74 8.18 13.07
N PRO A 146 11.27 8.73 11.98
CA PRO A 146 10.70 8.61 10.64
C PRO A 146 10.54 7.16 10.16
N TRP A 147 11.50 6.30 10.51
CA TRP A 147 11.49 4.90 10.07
C TRP A 147 10.59 4.03 10.94
N ALA A 148 10.53 4.29 12.24
CA ALA A 148 9.57 3.63 13.13
C ALA A 148 8.12 3.97 12.73
N ALA A 149 7.84 5.25 12.41
CA ALA A 149 6.53 5.67 11.94
C ALA A 149 6.16 5.03 10.58
N TYR A 150 7.12 4.98 9.65
CA TYR A 150 6.93 4.29 8.37
C TYR A 150 6.68 2.79 8.57
N GLY A 151 7.56 2.11 9.29
CA GLY A 151 7.45 0.66 9.53
C GLY A 151 6.15 0.29 10.25
N GLN A 152 5.77 1.05 11.28
CA GLN A 152 4.48 0.90 11.96
C GLN A 152 3.29 1.02 11.01
N SER A 153 3.31 2.01 10.10
CA SER A 153 2.26 2.17 9.09
C SER A 153 2.19 1.00 8.12
N LYS A 154 3.33 0.35 7.85
CA LYS A 154 3.41 -0.83 6.97
C LYS A 154 2.97 -2.11 7.68
N SER A 155 3.27 -2.26 8.97
CA SER A 155 2.66 -3.30 9.82
C SER A 155 1.14 -3.17 9.86
N ALA A 156 0.63 -1.95 10.01
CA ALA A 156 -0.81 -1.68 9.97
C ALA A 156 -1.44 -2.07 8.61
N GLY A 157 -0.72 -1.88 7.51
CA GLY A 157 -1.14 -2.33 6.18
C GLY A 157 -1.27 -3.85 6.07
N VAL A 158 -0.35 -4.61 6.65
CA VAL A 158 -0.44 -6.08 6.70
C VAL A 158 -1.60 -6.51 7.59
N LEU A 159 -1.73 -5.95 8.80
CA LEU A 159 -2.84 -6.23 9.71
C LEU A 159 -4.21 -5.91 9.09
N LEU A 160 -4.29 -4.89 8.21
CA LEU A 160 -5.51 -4.61 7.44
C LEU A 160 -5.94 -5.82 6.61
N THR A 161 -5.00 -6.50 5.93
CA THR A 161 -5.34 -7.68 5.09
C THR A 161 -5.76 -8.88 5.94
N VAL A 162 -5.13 -9.07 7.09
CA VAL A 162 -5.54 -10.11 8.06
C VAL A 162 -6.93 -9.81 8.62
N GLY A 163 -7.22 -8.55 8.98
CA GLY A 163 -8.53 -8.13 9.46
C GLY A 163 -9.63 -8.21 8.39
N ALA A 164 -9.28 -7.99 7.12
CA ALA A 164 -10.21 -8.09 5.99
C ALA A 164 -10.70 -9.53 5.70
N ARG A 165 -10.12 -10.57 6.33
CA ARG A 165 -10.67 -11.95 6.29
C ARG A 165 -12.14 -12.02 6.68
N ARG A 166 -12.64 -11.04 7.45
CA ARG A 166 -14.07 -10.93 7.81
C ARG A 166 -14.99 -10.74 6.60
N TRP A 167 -14.44 -10.34 5.46
CA TRP A 167 -15.14 -10.16 4.19
C TRP A 167 -15.06 -11.38 3.26
N ALA A 168 -14.44 -12.49 3.71
CA ALA A 168 -14.31 -13.70 2.89
C ALA A 168 -15.69 -14.28 2.47
N ALA A 169 -16.71 -14.18 3.34
CA ALA A 169 -18.08 -14.59 3.02
C ALA A 169 -18.75 -13.71 1.95
N ASP A 170 -18.24 -12.50 1.73
CA ASP A 170 -18.66 -11.59 0.66
C ASP A 170 -17.88 -11.83 -0.66
N GLY A 171 -17.05 -12.87 -0.73
CA GLY A 171 -16.20 -13.18 -1.88
C GLY A 171 -14.97 -12.29 -2.00
N ILE A 172 -14.57 -11.57 -0.94
CA ILE A 172 -13.46 -10.64 -0.96
C ILE A 172 -12.23 -11.26 -0.30
N THR A 173 -11.10 -11.29 -1.02
CA THR A 173 -9.81 -11.68 -0.49
C THR A 173 -8.88 -10.47 -0.35
N ALA A 174 -7.97 -10.48 0.62
CA ALA A 174 -7.02 -9.40 0.86
C ALA A 174 -5.64 -9.98 1.21
N ASN A 175 -4.61 -9.53 0.51
CA ASN A 175 -3.25 -9.96 0.75
C ASN A 175 -2.29 -8.76 0.69
N ALA A 176 -1.20 -8.84 1.43
CA ALA A 176 -0.17 -7.82 1.45
C ALA A 176 1.13 -8.31 0.80
N LEU A 177 1.99 -7.37 0.43
CA LEU A 177 3.28 -7.70 -0.18
C LEU A 177 4.39 -6.71 0.20
N ASN A 178 5.63 -7.19 0.08
CA ASN A 178 6.82 -6.36 -0.02
C ASN A 178 7.30 -6.35 -1.49
N PRO A 179 7.45 -5.17 -2.11
CA PRO A 179 7.95 -5.09 -3.49
C PRO A 179 9.47 -5.31 -3.60
N GLY A 180 10.17 -5.39 -2.47
CA GLY A 180 11.64 -5.36 -2.40
C GLY A 180 12.21 -3.95 -2.51
N TYR A 181 13.52 -3.86 -2.74
CA TYR A 181 14.22 -2.59 -2.92
C TYR A 181 14.03 -2.08 -4.35
N VAL A 182 13.37 -0.93 -4.48
CA VAL A 182 13.09 -0.28 -5.78
C VAL A 182 13.29 1.20 -5.66
N LEU A 183 14.17 1.78 -6.48
CA LEU A 183 14.31 3.23 -6.55
C LEU A 183 13.10 3.84 -7.27
N THR A 184 12.36 4.69 -6.56
CA THR A 184 11.18 5.37 -7.07
C THR A 184 11.04 6.75 -6.43
N ASN A 185 10.00 7.47 -6.75
CA ASN A 185 9.67 8.74 -6.10
C ASN A 185 9.28 8.59 -4.60
N LEU A 186 9.28 7.37 -4.06
CA LEU A 186 9.01 7.14 -2.63
C LEU A 186 10.15 7.70 -1.75
N GLN A 187 11.40 7.65 -2.25
CA GLN A 187 12.60 8.14 -1.58
C GLN A 187 12.74 9.67 -1.55
N ARG A 188 11.81 10.44 -2.13
CA ARG A 188 11.90 11.92 -2.28
C ARG A 188 12.06 12.73 -0.98
N HIS A 189 11.84 12.11 0.16
CA HIS A 189 12.00 12.73 1.48
C HIS A 189 13.30 12.33 2.19
N LEU A 190 14.07 11.42 1.59
CA LEU A 190 15.40 11.07 2.08
C LEU A 190 16.38 12.15 1.67
N ASP A 191 17.26 12.52 2.59
CA ASP A 191 18.39 13.39 2.30
C ASP A 191 19.53 12.61 1.62
N ASP A 192 20.49 13.35 1.08
CA ASP A 192 21.64 12.80 0.36
C ASP A 192 22.49 11.90 1.26
N ASP A 193 22.63 12.24 2.54
CA ASP A 193 23.43 11.45 3.49
C ASP A 193 22.78 10.08 3.73
N THR A 194 21.47 10.02 3.87
CA THR A 194 20.73 8.76 3.95
C THR A 194 20.87 7.96 2.66
N MET A 195 20.79 8.59 1.49
CA MET A 195 20.96 7.92 0.20
C MET A 195 22.38 7.37 0.02
N ARG A 196 23.41 8.10 0.49
CA ARG A 196 24.80 7.60 0.53
C ARG A 196 24.95 6.43 1.51
N ALA A 197 24.36 6.54 2.72
CA ALA A 197 24.37 5.45 3.70
C ALA A 197 23.74 4.17 3.18
N PHE A 198 22.73 4.28 2.31
CA PHE A 198 22.15 3.12 1.61
C PHE A 198 22.99 2.63 0.43
N GLY A 199 24.07 3.31 0.09
CA GLY A 199 24.96 2.95 -1.01
C GLY A 199 24.36 3.17 -2.41
N VAL A 200 23.29 3.95 -2.51
CA VAL A 200 22.60 4.24 -3.79
C VAL A 200 22.92 5.62 -4.35
N MET A 201 23.76 6.40 -3.64
CA MET A 201 24.26 7.70 -4.10
C MET A 201 25.76 7.76 -3.86
N ASP A 202 26.51 8.25 -4.85
CA ASP A 202 27.95 8.51 -4.74
C ASP A 202 28.25 9.89 -4.14
N ASP A 203 29.54 10.21 -3.97
CA ASP A 203 29.99 11.50 -3.41
C ASP A 203 29.66 12.68 -4.33
N GLU A 204 29.53 12.44 -5.62
CA GLU A 204 29.14 13.42 -6.65
C GLU A 204 27.63 13.65 -6.73
N GLY A 205 26.82 12.86 -5.99
CA GLY A 205 25.36 12.95 -5.96
C GLY A 205 24.64 12.16 -7.07
N ASN A 206 25.37 11.28 -7.79
CA ASN A 206 24.73 10.41 -8.77
C ASN A 206 24.04 9.25 -8.09
N VAL A 207 22.80 9.00 -8.48
CA VAL A 207 21.99 7.90 -7.94
C VAL A 207 22.13 6.67 -8.82
N THR A 208 22.62 5.57 -8.26
CA THR A 208 22.78 4.30 -8.96
C THR A 208 22.21 3.16 -8.10
N PRO A 209 21.25 2.38 -8.62
CA PRO A 209 20.70 1.25 -7.85
C PRO A 209 21.78 0.17 -7.66
N LEU A 210 21.80 -0.44 -6.47
CA LEU A 210 22.65 -1.58 -6.19
C LEU A 210 22.16 -2.83 -6.97
N PRO A 211 23.04 -3.84 -7.20
CA PRO A 211 22.69 -5.01 -8.02
C PRO A 211 21.45 -5.79 -7.58
N TYR A 212 21.08 -5.73 -6.31
CA TYR A 212 19.89 -6.39 -5.78
C TYR A 212 18.62 -5.53 -5.85
N TYR A 213 18.73 -4.29 -6.31
CA TYR A 213 17.56 -3.44 -6.54
C TYR A 213 16.80 -3.92 -7.76
N LYS A 214 15.51 -3.95 -7.64
CA LYS A 214 14.57 -4.26 -8.72
C LYS A 214 14.25 -3.04 -9.56
N THR A 215 13.98 -3.25 -10.82
CA THR A 215 13.31 -2.24 -11.65
C THR A 215 11.87 -2.01 -11.13
N PRO A 216 11.23 -0.87 -11.44
CA PRO A 216 9.82 -0.66 -11.08
C PRO A 216 8.87 -1.76 -11.57
N ALA A 217 9.11 -2.32 -12.77
CA ALA A 217 8.34 -3.43 -13.32
C ALA A 217 8.51 -4.72 -12.50
N GLN A 218 9.75 -5.07 -12.15
CA GLN A 218 10.02 -6.21 -11.25
C GLN A 218 9.41 -6.03 -9.87
N GLY A 219 9.47 -4.81 -9.30
CA GLY A 219 8.85 -4.49 -8.02
C GLY A 219 7.32 -4.55 -8.05
N ALA A 220 6.70 -4.30 -9.19
CA ALA A 220 5.24 -4.40 -9.36
C ALA A 220 4.75 -5.84 -9.58
N ALA A 221 5.63 -6.79 -9.92
CA ALA A 221 5.25 -8.15 -10.30
C ALA A 221 4.39 -8.85 -9.22
N THR A 222 4.76 -8.75 -7.94
CA THR A 222 3.97 -9.35 -6.85
C THR A 222 2.61 -8.67 -6.69
N SER A 223 2.51 -7.36 -6.95
CA SER A 223 1.20 -6.67 -6.96
C SER A 223 0.29 -7.23 -8.05
N VAL A 224 0.82 -7.46 -9.24
CA VAL A 224 0.08 -8.04 -10.38
C VAL A 224 -0.31 -9.50 -10.10
N LEU A 225 0.59 -10.29 -9.53
CA LEU A 225 0.30 -11.66 -9.09
C LEU A 225 -0.89 -11.69 -8.13
N LEU A 226 -0.88 -10.87 -7.07
CA LEU A 226 -1.95 -10.83 -6.07
C LEU A 226 -3.26 -10.31 -6.68
N ALA A 227 -3.17 -9.36 -7.60
CA ALA A 227 -4.33 -8.75 -8.24
C ALA A 227 -5.06 -9.72 -9.19
N ALA A 228 -4.33 -10.49 -10.02
CA ALA A 228 -4.94 -11.15 -11.17
C ALA A 228 -4.64 -12.66 -11.32
N SER A 229 -3.69 -13.24 -10.57
CA SER A 229 -3.33 -14.64 -10.77
C SER A 229 -4.45 -15.60 -10.31
N PRO A 230 -4.89 -16.54 -11.16
CA PRO A 230 -5.86 -17.57 -10.76
C PRO A 230 -5.30 -18.54 -9.70
N LEU A 231 -3.97 -18.63 -9.55
CA LEU A 231 -3.32 -19.48 -8.55
C LEU A 231 -3.60 -19.04 -7.10
N LEU A 232 -4.08 -17.80 -6.92
CA LEU A 232 -4.36 -17.23 -5.61
C LEU A 232 -5.86 -17.08 -5.33
N GLU A 233 -6.69 -17.83 -6.05
CA GLU A 233 -8.12 -17.86 -5.78
C GLU A 233 -8.38 -18.36 -4.35
N GLY A 234 -9.17 -17.60 -3.58
CA GLY A 234 -9.49 -17.92 -2.18
C GLY A 234 -8.37 -17.65 -1.17
N VAL A 235 -7.16 -17.30 -1.61
CA VAL A 235 -6.04 -16.97 -0.71
C VAL A 235 -6.27 -15.60 -0.09
N THR A 236 -6.30 -15.53 1.25
CA THR A 236 -6.56 -14.27 1.98
C THR A 236 -5.76 -14.19 3.29
N GLY A 237 -5.44 -12.97 3.71
CA GLY A 237 -4.71 -12.70 4.95
C GLY A 237 -3.25 -13.12 4.92
N ARG A 238 -2.65 -13.22 3.73
CA ARG A 238 -1.27 -13.67 3.52
C ARG A 238 -0.36 -12.52 3.12
N TYR A 239 0.93 -12.75 3.30
CA TYR A 239 1.99 -11.82 2.92
C TYR A 239 2.91 -12.45 1.88
N PHE A 240 3.31 -11.66 0.89
CA PHE A 240 4.08 -12.15 -0.26
C PHE A 240 5.34 -11.32 -0.48
N GLU A 241 6.40 -12.02 -0.89
CA GLU A 241 7.65 -11.45 -1.38
C GLU A 241 8.08 -12.22 -2.62
N ASP A 242 8.64 -11.55 -3.61
CA ASP A 242 9.21 -12.19 -4.81
C ASP A 242 8.26 -13.20 -5.48
N ASN A 243 6.98 -12.86 -5.56
CA ASN A 243 5.91 -13.70 -6.13
C ASN A 243 5.64 -15.01 -5.37
N GLN A 244 6.05 -15.10 -4.11
CA GLN A 244 5.83 -16.26 -3.25
C GLN A 244 5.23 -15.85 -1.90
N GLU A 245 4.46 -16.75 -1.28
CA GLU A 245 4.03 -16.55 0.10
C GLU A 245 5.26 -16.54 1.02
N ALA A 246 5.43 -15.48 1.78
CA ALA A 246 6.56 -15.31 2.66
C ALA A 246 6.38 -16.07 3.98
N PRO A 247 7.42 -16.70 4.52
CA PRO A 247 7.35 -17.37 5.82
C PRO A 247 7.17 -16.35 6.95
N THR A 248 6.45 -16.75 8.00
CA THR A 248 6.43 -15.97 9.24
C THR A 248 7.76 -16.12 9.95
N VAL A 249 8.35 -14.98 10.35
CA VAL A 249 9.66 -14.93 11.03
C VAL A 249 9.51 -14.39 12.45
N THR A 250 10.37 -14.87 13.33
CA THR A 250 10.46 -14.48 14.74
C THR A 250 11.89 -14.08 15.15
N ASP A 251 12.80 -14.03 14.16
CA ASP A 251 14.20 -13.65 14.38
C ASP A 251 14.31 -12.19 14.81
N GLU A 252 15.34 -11.86 15.59
CA GLU A 252 15.58 -10.48 16.06
C GLU A 252 15.94 -9.51 14.92
N ASN A 253 16.60 -10.01 13.85
CA ASN A 253 17.01 -9.22 12.69
C ASN A 253 16.73 -9.98 11.38
N PRO A 254 15.45 -10.14 11.01
CA PRO A 254 15.09 -10.88 9.82
C PRO A 254 15.46 -10.09 8.55
N THR A 255 15.94 -10.79 7.53
CA THR A 255 16.28 -10.22 6.22
C THR A 255 15.15 -10.32 5.21
N GLY A 256 14.04 -10.98 5.55
CA GLY A 256 12.85 -11.16 4.73
C GLY A 256 11.79 -11.94 5.51
N GLY A 257 10.68 -12.23 4.87
CA GLY A 257 9.53 -12.88 5.49
C GLY A 257 8.52 -11.89 6.04
N VAL A 258 7.58 -12.35 6.86
CA VAL A 258 6.61 -11.53 7.56
C VAL A 258 6.74 -11.67 9.06
N ALA A 259 6.80 -10.55 9.78
CA ALA A 259 6.89 -10.56 11.23
C ALA A 259 5.59 -11.12 11.86
N ALA A 260 5.72 -11.94 12.90
CA ALA A 260 4.60 -12.55 13.59
C ALA A 260 3.58 -11.51 14.10
N HIS A 261 4.05 -10.34 14.58
CA HIS A 261 3.17 -9.26 15.04
C HIS A 261 2.31 -8.65 13.93
N ALA A 262 2.76 -8.70 12.68
CA ALA A 262 2.04 -8.13 11.55
C ALA A 262 0.95 -9.06 10.99
N VAL A 263 0.98 -10.35 11.34
CA VAL A 263 -0.04 -11.33 10.92
C VAL A 263 -0.86 -11.87 12.11
N ASP A 264 -0.70 -11.30 13.29
CA ASP A 264 -1.46 -11.68 14.49
C ASP A 264 -2.94 -11.33 14.33
N PRO A 265 -3.86 -12.31 14.44
CA PRO A 265 -5.29 -12.08 14.25
C PRO A 265 -5.90 -11.16 15.31
N GLY A 266 -5.43 -11.23 16.56
CA GLY A 266 -5.92 -10.40 17.64
C GLY A 266 -5.51 -8.94 17.44
N ALA A 267 -4.25 -8.70 17.04
CA ALA A 267 -3.78 -7.37 16.68
C ALA A 267 -4.56 -6.80 15.47
N ALA A 268 -4.85 -7.64 14.47
CA ALA A 268 -5.62 -7.23 13.30
C ALA A 268 -7.06 -6.81 13.66
N ASP A 269 -7.74 -7.57 14.51
CA ASP A 269 -9.07 -7.23 14.98
C ASP A 269 -9.07 -5.96 15.83
N ARG A 270 -8.09 -5.81 16.74
CA ARG A 270 -7.91 -4.58 17.55
C ARG A 270 -7.64 -3.36 16.67
N LEU A 271 -6.76 -3.48 15.65
CA LEU A 271 -6.46 -2.38 14.73
C LEU A 271 -7.70 -1.99 13.90
N TRP A 272 -8.45 -2.97 13.44
CA TRP A 272 -9.69 -2.73 12.71
C TRP A 272 -10.69 -1.89 13.53
N GLU A 273 -10.91 -2.26 14.78
CA GLU A 273 -11.80 -1.52 15.68
C GLU A 273 -11.27 -0.11 15.97
N CYS A 274 -9.96 0.03 16.24
CA CYS A 274 -9.32 1.33 16.43
C CYS A 274 -9.49 2.23 15.19
N ALA A 275 -9.18 1.73 13.99
CA ALA A 275 -9.33 2.49 12.75
C ALA A 275 -10.81 2.87 12.49
N ALA A 276 -11.74 1.94 12.66
CA ALA A 276 -13.15 2.20 12.50
C ALA A 276 -13.69 3.23 13.51
N LYS A 277 -13.17 3.25 14.74
CA LYS A 277 -13.48 4.28 15.74
C LYS A 277 -12.90 5.64 15.36
N THR A 278 -11.63 5.67 14.98
CA THR A 278 -10.92 6.88 14.56
C THR A 278 -11.63 7.58 13.41
N LEU A 279 -12.10 6.82 12.41
CA LEU A 279 -12.82 7.39 11.26
C LEU A 279 -14.24 7.91 11.58
N ARG A 280 -14.82 7.55 12.72
CA ARG A 280 -16.14 8.03 13.15
C ARG A 280 -16.07 9.26 14.05
N THR A 281 -14.87 9.58 14.53
CA THR A 281 -14.67 10.79 15.36
C THR A 281 -14.49 11.99 14.43
N PRO A 282 -15.33 13.04 14.54
CA PRO A 282 -15.32 14.21 13.68
C PRO A 282 -14.04 15.03 13.80
#